data_5af301548b43ea588b8008b86e42b08a
#
_entry.id   5af301548b43ea588b8008b86e42b08a
#
_cell.length_a   1.000
_cell.length_b   1.000
_cell.length_c   1.000
_cell.angle_alpha   90.00
_cell.angle_beta   90.00
_cell.angle_gamma   90.00
#
_symmetry.space_group_name_H-M   'P 1'
#
loop_
_entity.id
_entity.type
_entity.pdbx_description
1 polymer ?
#
loop_
_entity_poly.entity_id
_entity_poly.type
_entity_poly.pdbx_seq_one_letter_code
_entity_poly.pdbx_strand_id
1 'polypeptide(L)'
;MEENQMKKATYALAMATLLVFATAGTARAQAIGSIFGKATDSSGGVLPGVTVTVTGTGLQQPLTGVTTASGAYQFPRVPIGNYTVTFELSGFKKVTRQNVPVSSGFNAEINAAMEVGSLTEEVTVSAAAPVVDTKKTSTGATFTADILEKIPSARDPWQIINMTPGVQAGLNVGGSSSGQQV
;
A
#
# COMPACT_ATOMS: atom_id res chain seq x y z
N MET A 1 -45.54 -46.66 -15.08
CA MET A 1 -44.89 -46.56 -13.74
C MET A 1 -43.47 -46.00 -13.82
N GLU A 2 -42.71 -46.26 -14.86
CA GLU A 2 -41.30 -45.83 -15.01
C GLU A 2 -41.15 -44.33 -15.28
N GLU A 3 -42.01 -43.70 -16.05
CA GLU A 3 -41.94 -42.26 -16.38
C GLU A 3 -42.03 -41.36 -15.15
N ASN A 4 -42.85 -41.78 -14.15
CA ASN A 4 -42.98 -41.03 -12.90
C ASN A 4 -41.74 -41.17 -11.99
N GLN A 5 -41.03 -42.31 -12.09
CA GLN A 5 -39.79 -42.50 -11.35
C GLN A 5 -38.63 -41.66 -11.94
N MET A 6 -38.55 -41.58 -13.27
CA MET A 6 -37.57 -40.73 -13.95
C MET A 6 -37.79 -39.23 -13.62
N LYS A 7 -39.02 -38.74 -13.62
CA LYS A 7 -39.37 -37.35 -13.25
C LYS A 7 -38.96 -37.05 -11.81
N LYS A 8 -39.21 -37.98 -10.87
CA LYS A 8 -38.80 -37.84 -9.46
C LYS A 8 -37.28 -37.80 -9.33
N ALA A 9 -36.55 -38.65 -10.07
CA ALA A 9 -35.10 -38.67 -10.06
C ALA A 9 -34.49 -37.37 -10.63
N THR A 10 -35.05 -36.81 -11.70
CA THR A 10 -34.60 -35.51 -12.25
C THR A 10 -34.87 -34.35 -11.30
N TYR A 11 -36.05 -34.33 -10.64
CA TYR A 11 -36.30 -33.29 -9.62
C TYR A 11 -35.40 -33.45 -8.39
N ALA A 12 -35.12 -34.66 -7.94
CA ALA A 12 -34.17 -34.89 -6.84
C ALA A 12 -32.75 -34.45 -7.20
N LEU A 13 -32.30 -34.72 -8.44
CA LEU A 13 -31.00 -34.28 -8.91
C LEU A 13 -30.94 -32.74 -9.04
N ALA A 14 -32.00 -32.13 -9.55
CA ALA A 14 -32.10 -30.67 -9.65
C ALA A 14 -32.11 -29.98 -8.27
N MET A 15 -32.83 -30.56 -7.32
CA MET A 15 -32.82 -30.10 -5.92
C MET A 15 -31.46 -30.25 -5.27
N ALA A 16 -30.75 -31.36 -5.50
CA ALA A 16 -29.41 -31.60 -4.97
C ALA A 16 -28.39 -30.59 -5.55
N THR A 17 -28.44 -30.32 -6.85
CA THR A 17 -27.59 -29.30 -7.49
C THR A 17 -27.90 -27.89 -6.99
N LEU A 18 -29.17 -27.56 -6.78
CA LEU A 18 -29.55 -26.26 -6.22
C LEU A 18 -29.05 -26.11 -4.77
N LEU A 19 -29.10 -27.17 -3.99
CA LEU A 19 -28.61 -27.15 -2.61
C LEU A 19 -27.09 -26.97 -2.54
N VAL A 20 -26.33 -27.58 -3.45
CA VAL A 20 -24.87 -27.39 -3.56
C VAL A 20 -24.53 -25.93 -3.95
N PHE A 21 -25.27 -25.32 -4.85
CA PHE A 21 -25.09 -23.91 -5.20
C PHE A 21 -25.47 -22.96 -4.06
N ALA A 22 -26.46 -23.29 -3.24
CA ALA A 22 -26.86 -22.47 -2.09
C ALA A 22 -25.83 -22.47 -0.96
N THR A 23 -24.97 -23.50 -0.86
CA THR A 23 -23.88 -23.58 0.12
C THR A 23 -22.56 -22.96 -0.37
N ALA A 24 -22.49 -22.49 -1.63
CA ALA A 24 -21.37 -21.73 -2.13
C ALA A 24 -21.37 -20.36 -1.44
N GLY A 25 -20.92 -20.32 -0.19
CA GLY A 25 -20.77 -19.10 0.60
C GLY A 25 -19.91 -18.09 -0.13
N THR A 26 -20.24 -16.83 -0.04
CA THR A 26 -19.46 -15.73 -0.61
C THR A 26 -18.04 -15.80 -0.05
N ALA A 27 -17.08 -16.26 -0.85
CA ALA A 27 -15.67 -16.18 -0.52
C ALA A 27 -15.32 -14.68 -0.43
N ARG A 28 -15.20 -14.16 0.78
CA ARG A 28 -14.70 -12.80 0.99
C ARG A 28 -13.20 -12.85 0.81
N ALA A 29 -12.72 -12.31 -0.31
CA ALA A 29 -11.31 -12.03 -0.48
C ALA A 29 -10.92 -10.96 0.56
N GLN A 30 -10.09 -11.32 1.54
CA GLN A 30 -9.52 -10.35 2.46
C GLN A 30 -8.53 -9.48 1.68
N ALA A 31 -8.79 -8.19 1.67
CA ALA A 31 -7.85 -7.23 1.15
C ALA A 31 -6.64 -7.15 2.11
N ILE A 32 -5.47 -7.54 1.63
CA ILE A 32 -4.22 -7.58 2.37
C ILE A 32 -3.16 -6.76 1.67
N GLY A 33 -2.26 -6.18 2.44
CA GLY A 33 -1.02 -5.58 2.01
C GLY A 33 0.18 -6.24 2.68
N SER A 34 1.34 -5.61 2.58
CA SER A 34 2.55 -6.02 3.29
C SER A 34 3.28 -4.81 3.87
N ILE A 35 4.02 -5.04 4.96
CA ILE A 35 4.96 -4.08 5.52
C ILE A 35 6.34 -4.72 5.49
N PHE A 36 7.32 -4.01 4.97
CA PHE A 36 8.71 -4.46 4.93
C PHE A 36 9.66 -3.28 5.06
N GLY A 37 10.93 -3.55 5.29
CA GLY A 37 11.94 -2.51 5.37
C GLY A 37 13.23 -3.00 5.98
N LYS A 38 14.08 -2.03 6.37
CA LYS A 38 15.37 -2.27 7.01
C LYS A 38 15.52 -1.43 8.25
N ALA A 39 16.20 -2.00 9.25
CA ALA A 39 16.68 -1.26 10.40
C ALA A 39 18.20 -1.02 10.25
N THR A 40 18.59 0.23 10.44
CA THR A 40 19.99 0.68 10.37
C THR A 40 20.33 1.50 11.62
N ASP A 41 21.59 1.67 11.88
CA ASP A 41 22.06 2.65 12.86
C ASP A 41 22.16 4.05 12.22
N SER A 42 22.52 5.04 13.01
CA SER A 42 22.71 6.43 12.56
C SER A 42 23.87 6.60 11.56
N SER A 43 24.78 5.61 11.45
CA SER A 43 25.89 5.58 10.48
C SER A 43 25.54 4.87 9.17
N GLY A 44 24.34 4.27 9.09
CA GLY A 44 23.86 3.49 7.96
C GLY A 44 24.24 2.00 8.04
N GLY A 45 24.84 1.55 9.13
CA GLY A 45 25.11 0.14 9.38
C GLY A 45 23.82 -0.63 9.60
N VAL A 46 23.71 -1.85 9.04
CA VAL A 46 22.52 -2.68 9.23
C VAL A 46 22.45 -3.22 10.64
N LEU A 47 21.25 -3.27 11.22
CA LEU A 47 21.01 -3.76 12.57
C LEU A 47 20.25 -5.09 12.53
N PRO A 48 20.93 -6.24 12.71
CA PRO A 48 20.26 -7.51 12.92
C PRO A 48 19.71 -7.61 14.34
N GLY A 49 18.68 -8.43 14.53
CA GLY A 49 18.13 -8.72 15.85
C GLY A 49 17.22 -7.64 16.42
N VAL A 50 16.85 -6.62 15.64
CA VAL A 50 15.86 -5.62 16.04
C VAL A 50 14.47 -6.27 16.10
N THR A 51 13.82 -6.14 17.24
CA THR A 51 12.42 -6.54 17.39
C THR A 51 11.51 -5.49 16.73
N VAL A 52 10.74 -5.91 15.76
CA VAL A 52 9.79 -5.07 15.05
C VAL A 52 8.38 -5.50 15.44
N THR A 53 7.60 -4.59 16.01
CA THR A 53 6.22 -4.83 16.42
C THR A 53 5.28 -3.95 15.63
N VAL A 54 4.27 -4.55 15.00
CA VAL A 54 3.22 -3.85 14.24
C VAL A 54 1.92 -3.94 15.02
N THR A 55 1.33 -2.79 15.33
CA THR A 55 0.03 -2.66 16.00
C THR A 55 -0.92 -1.83 15.16
N GLY A 56 -2.22 -2.08 15.25
CA GLY A 56 -3.21 -1.28 14.54
C GLY A 56 -4.60 -1.88 14.56
N THR A 57 -5.57 -1.11 14.08
CA THR A 57 -7.00 -1.44 14.17
C THR A 57 -7.41 -2.66 13.36
N GLY A 58 -6.62 -3.02 12.32
CA GLY A 58 -6.87 -4.20 11.49
C GLY A 58 -6.36 -5.52 12.08
N LEU A 59 -5.62 -5.47 13.20
CA LEU A 59 -5.02 -6.63 13.84
C LEU A 59 -5.72 -6.94 15.16
N GLN A 60 -6.04 -8.22 15.40
CA GLN A 60 -6.54 -8.67 16.70
C GLN A 60 -5.42 -8.79 17.74
N GLN A 61 -4.19 -9.05 17.29
CA GLN A 61 -3.00 -9.14 18.11
C GLN A 61 -1.82 -8.45 17.40
N PRO A 62 -0.86 -7.87 18.13
CA PRO A 62 0.36 -7.33 17.55
C PRO A 62 1.11 -8.38 16.73
N LEU A 63 1.59 -7.98 15.54
CA LEU A 63 2.53 -8.80 14.78
C LEU A 63 3.93 -8.45 15.22
N THR A 64 4.72 -9.46 15.61
CA THR A 64 6.10 -9.27 16.02
C THR A 64 7.02 -10.08 15.13
N GLY A 65 8.14 -9.48 14.72
CA GLY A 65 9.21 -10.11 13.94
C GLY A 65 10.56 -9.56 14.35
N VAL A 66 11.61 -10.19 13.85
CA VAL A 66 13.00 -9.79 14.14
C VAL A 66 13.73 -9.56 12.82
N THR A 67 14.58 -8.53 12.77
CA THR A 67 15.38 -8.25 11.57
C THR A 67 16.41 -9.33 11.33
N THR A 68 16.62 -9.66 10.05
CA THR A 68 17.61 -10.63 9.58
C THR A 68 19.04 -10.11 9.71
N ALA A 69 20.04 -10.92 9.36
CA ALA A 69 21.44 -10.51 9.31
C ALA A 69 21.71 -9.30 8.40
N SER A 70 20.86 -9.06 7.41
CA SER A 70 20.90 -7.88 6.53
C SER A 70 20.13 -6.68 7.08
N GLY A 71 19.62 -6.75 8.31
CA GLY A 71 18.77 -5.73 8.91
C GLY A 71 17.36 -5.68 8.33
N ALA A 72 16.99 -6.58 7.42
CA ALA A 72 15.68 -6.59 6.76
C ALA A 72 14.61 -7.29 7.60
N TYR A 73 13.36 -6.82 7.47
CA TYR A 73 12.18 -7.45 8.05
C TYR A 73 11.02 -7.42 7.07
N GLN A 74 10.05 -8.31 7.25
CA GLN A 74 8.86 -8.37 6.39
C GLN A 74 7.66 -8.97 7.12
N PHE A 75 6.51 -8.32 6.95
CA PHE A 75 5.19 -8.82 7.30
C PHE A 75 4.34 -8.94 6.03
N PRO A 76 4.23 -10.14 5.43
CA PRO A 76 3.65 -10.30 4.09
C PRO A 76 2.12 -10.26 4.04
N ARG A 77 1.45 -10.35 5.18
CA ARG A 77 0.00 -10.47 5.29
C ARG A 77 -0.53 -9.52 6.37
N VAL A 78 -0.69 -8.26 6.00
CA VAL A 78 -1.24 -7.24 6.89
C VAL A 78 -2.60 -6.81 6.34
N PRO A 79 -3.69 -6.88 7.11
CA PRO A 79 -4.99 -6.35 6.71
C PRO A 79 -4.88 -4.87 6.33
N ILE A 80 -5.84 -4.37 5.56
CA ILE A 80 -5.90 -2.94 5.26
C ILE A 80 -6.20 -2.15 6.54
N GLY A 81 -5.55 -1.00 6.69
CA GLY A 81 -5.72 -0.15 7.88
C GLY A 81 -4.54 0.78 8.12
N ASN A 82 -4.62 1.51 9.24
CA ASN A 82 -3.52 2.33 9.73
C ASN A 82 -2.80 1.61 10.87
N TYR A 83 -1.49 1.61 10.79
CA TYR A 83 -0.62 0.86 11.70
C TYR A 83 0.42 1.74 12.36
N THR A 84 0.90 1.26 13.50
CA THR A 84 2.07 1.77 14.19
C THR A 84 3.13 0.67 14.19
N VAL A 85 4.32 1.00 13.70
CA VAL A 85 5.48 0.09 13.65
C VAL A 85 6.50 0.56 14.68
N THR A 86 6.85 -0.32 15.60
CA THR A 86 7.79 -0.05 16.68
C THR A 86 9.03 -0.91 16.52
N PHE A 87 10.20 -0.31 16.67
CA PHE A 87 11.51 -0.95 16.58
C PHE A 87 12.21 -0.87 17.92
N GLU A 88 12.65 -2.01 18.44
CA GLU A 88 13.31 -2.13 19.72
C GLU A 88 14.57 -3.02 19.62
N LEU A 89 15.68 -2.51 20.12
CA LEU A 89 16.95 -3.26 20.24
C LEU A 89 17.66 -2.80 21.52
N SER A 90 18.20 -3.76 22.26
CA SER A 90 18.96 -3.44 23.48
C SER A 90 20.17 -2.55 23.16
N GLY A 91 20.31 -1.43 23.87
CA GLY A 91 21.37 -0.44 23.64
C GLY A 91 21.04 0.62 22.59
N PHE A 92 19.83 0.60 22.03
CA PHE A 92 19.34 1.61 21.09
C PHE A 92 18.07 2.26 21.59
N LYS A 93 17.84 3.49 21.17
CA LYS A 93 16.58 4.20 21.43
C LYS A 93 15.44 3.53 20.68
N LYS A 94 14.30 3.38 21.33
CA LYS A 94 13.07 2.87 20.71
C LYS A 94 12.60 3.84 19.63
N VAL A 95 12.32 3.32 18.43
CA VAL A 95 11.79 4.09 17.31
C VAL A 95 10.37 3.65 17.03
N THR A 96 9.42 4.61 16.98
CA THR A 96 8.01 4.36 16.68
C THR A 96 7.59 5.14 15.44
N ARG A 97 7.05 4.44 14.44
CA ARG A 97 6.46 5.00 13.22
C ARG A 97 4.96 4.88 13.29
N GLN A 98 4.27 6.00 13.48
CA GLN A 98 2.81 6.06 13.55
C GLN A 98 2.19 6.37 12.19
N ASN A 99 0.89 6.08 12.06
CA ASN A 99 0.08 6.39 10.89
C ASN A 99 0.62 5.78 9.57
N VAL A 100 1.05 4.53 9.62
CA VAL A 100 1.45 3.77 8.43
C VAL A 100 0.20 3.23 7.74
N PRO A 101 -0.21 3.79 6.58
CA PRO A 101 -1.38 3.30 5.86
C PRO A 101 -1.02 2.05 5.06
N VAL A 102 -1.82 1.00 5.20
CA VAL A 102 -1.73 -0.22 4.40
C VAL A 102 -3.01 -0.37 3.59
N SER A 103 -2.89 -0.35 2.27
CA SER A 103 -3.99 -0.54 1.32
C SER A 103 -3.90 -1.91 0.64
N SER A 104 -4.96 -2.33 -0.02
CA SER A 104 -5.00 -3.61 -0.74
C SER A 104 -3.92 -3.69 -1.83
N GLY A 105 -3.13 -4.76 -1.80
CA GLY A 105 -2.01 -4.96 -2.73
C GLY A 105 -0.83 -4.00 -2.54
N PHE A 106 -0.88 -3.14 -1.53
CA PHE A 106 0.16 -2.16 -1.24
C PHE A 106 1.28 -2.76 -0.40
N ASN A 107 2.52 -2.43 -0.76
CA ASN A 107 3.72 -2.84 -0.03
C ASN A 107 4.31 -1.60 0.66
N ALA A 108 4.02 -1.41 1.94
CA ALA A 108 4.56 -0.31 2.73
C ALA A 108 6.03 -0.58 3.07
N GLU A 109 6.93 0.25 2.56
CA GLU A 109 8.34 0.22 2.93
C GLU A 109 8.61 1.19 4.08
N ILE A 110 9.00 0.66 5.23
CA ILE A 110 9.27 1.43 6.45
C ILE A 110 10.67 1.13 6.93
N ASN A 111 11.57 2.07 6.70
CA ASN A 111 12.95 2.00 7.17
C ASN A 111 13.09 2.74 8.50
N ALA A 112 13.90 2.21 9.40
CA ALA A 112 14.19 2.81 10.69
C ALA A 112 15.68 3.01 10.88
N ALA A 113 16.09 4.26 11.10
CA ALA A 113 17.43 4.57 11.63
C ALA A 113 17.33 4.67 13.15
N MET A 114 18.10 3.86 13.86
CA MET A 114 18.10 3.78 15.30
C MET A 114 19.37 4.43 15.85
N GLU A 115 19.22 5.21 16.91
CA GLU A 115 20.34 5.84 17.62
C GLU A 115 20.73 5.00 18.83
N VAL A 116 22.02 4.95 19.14
CA VAL A 116 22.53 4.36 20.38
C VAL A 116 22.00 5.18 21.56
N GLY A 117 21.42 4.53 22.54
CA GLY A 117 20.86 5.20 23.71
C GLY A 117 20.21 4.22 24.68
N SER A 118 19.72 4.73 25.82
CA SER A 118 18.98 3.90 26.78
C SER A 118 17.56 3.64 26.24
N LEU A 119 16.98 2.47 26.56
CA LEU A 119 15.60 2.10 26.19
C LEU A 119 14.53 3.07 26.70
N THR A 120 14.88 4.00 27.59
CA THR A 120 13.95 4.96 28.21
C THR A 120 13.62 6.16 27.30
N GLU A 121 14.40 6.38 26.22
CA GLU A 121 14.15 7.47 25.28
C GLU A 121 13.39 6.94 24.05
N GLU A 122 12.13 7.35 23.91
CA GLU A 122 11.29 7.02 22.76
C GLU A 122 11.36 8.15 21.71
N VAL A 123 11.79 7.83 20.50
CA VAL A 123 11.70 8.73 19.35
C VAL A 123 10.42 8.41 18.59
N THR A 124 9.39 9.21 18.79
CA THR A 124 8.14 9.09 18.01
C THR A 124 8.29 9.89 16.71
N VAL A 125 8.32 9.20 15.59
CA VAL A 125 8.30 9.85 14.28
C VAL A 125 6.91 9.69 13.68
N SER A 126 6.19 10.81 13.55
CA SER A 126 4.94 10.82 12.79
C SER A 126 5.26 10.56 11.32
N ALA A 127 4.70 9.47 10.78
CA ALA A 127 4.94 9.10 9.39
C ALA A 127 4.14 10.02 8.46
N ALA A 128 4.64 11.24 8.27
CA ALA A 128 4.30 12.08 7.13
C ALA A 128 5.30 11.88 5.97
N ALA A 129 6.12 10.80 6.01
CA ALA A 129 6.97 10.46 4.89
C ALA A 129 6.12 9.89 3.75
N PRO A 130 6.31 10.34 2.51
CA PRO A 130 5.59 9.77 1.37
C PRO A 130 5.94 8.29 1.29
N VAL A 131 4.93 7.43 1.46
CA VAL A 131 5.06 5.99 1.23
C VAL A 131 5.26 5.81 -0.26
N VAL A 132 6.48 5.53 -0.67
CA VAL A 132 6.80 5.29 -2.08
C VAL A 132 6.23 3.93 -2.46
N ASP A 133 5.17 3.93 -3.25
CA ASP A 133 4.66 2.73 -3.90
C ASP A 133 5.61 2.32 -5.03
N THR A 134 6.47 1.36 -4.76
CA THR A 134 7.47 0.86 -5.71
C THR A 134 6.87 0.05 -6.88
N LYS A 135 5.55 -0.16 -6.90
CA LYS A 135 4.86 -0.88 -7.98
C LYS A 135 4.16 0.02 -9.00
N LYS A 136 4.10 1.32 -8.78
CA LYS A 136 3.54 2.23 -9.80
C LYS A 136 4.57 2.53 -10.87
N THR A 137 4.48 1.84 -11.99
CA THR A 137 5.19 2.14 -13.25
C THR A 137 4.52 3.30 -14.01
N SER A 138 3.70 4.12 -13.36
CA SER A 138 3.11 5.29 -14.00
C SER A 138 4.02 6.50 -13.85
N THR A 139 4.63 6.92 -14.94
CA THR A 139 5.36 8.18 -15.05
C THR A 139 4.34 9.33 -15.11
N GLY A 140 3.80 9.71 -13.97
CA GLY A 140 2.87 10.85 -13.86
C GLY A 140 3.45 11.90 -12.92
N ALA A 141 3.53 13.14 -13.34
CA ALA A 141 3.84 14.27 -12.46
C ALA A 141 2.56 14.74 -11.78
N THR A 142 2.53 14.73 -10.45
CA THR A 142 1.40 15.28 -9.68
C THR A 142 1.77 16.71 -9.26
N PHE A 143 1.07 17.68 -9.80
CA PHE A 143 1.22 19.09 -9.42
C PHE A 143 0.25 19.41 -8.28
N THR A 144 0.78 19.79 -7.12
CA THR A 144 -0.03 20.27 -5.99
C THR A 144 -0.45 21.73 -6.24
N ALA A 145 -1.55 22.16 -5.61
CA ALA A 145 -2.06 23.53 -5.74
C ALA A 145 -1.00 24.59 -5.38
N ASP A 146 -0.15 24.31 -4.39
CA ASP A 146 0.95 25.18 -3.96
C ASP A 146 2.05 25.37 -5.05
N ILE A 147 2.31 24.34 -5.85
CA ILE A 147 3.25 24.42 -6.98
C ILE A 147 2.63 25.24 -8.12
N LEU A 148 1.33 25.06 -8.37
CA LEU A 148 0.62 25.78 -9.43
C LEU A 148 0.53 27.28 -9.14
N GLU A 149 0.45 27.68 -7.86
CA GLU A 149 0.40 29.08 -7.43
C GLU A 149 1.76 29.79 -7.56
N LYS A 150 2.87 29.04 -7.47
CA LYS A 150 4.24 29.56 -7.55
C LYS A 150 4.84 29.57 -8.95
N ILE A 151 4.19 28.92 -9.92
CA ILE A 151 4.62 28.97 -11.32
C ILE A 151 4.13 30.30 -11.92
N PRO A 152 5.03 31.17 -12.38
CA PRO A 152 4.66 32.40 -13.06
C PRO A 152 4.18 32.07 -14.49
N SER A 153 3.16 31.30 -14.61
CA SER A 153 2.46 31.04 -15.86
C SER A 153 1.38 32.08 -16.01
N ALA A 154 1.49 32.94 -17.02
CA ALA A 154 0.49 33.94 -17.36
C ALA A 154 -0.84 33.25 -17.72
N ARG A 155 -1.54 32.70 -16.73
CA ARG A 155 -2.90 32.11 -16.81
C ARG A 155 -3.17 31.18 -18.00
N ASP A 156 -2.10 30.62 -18.62
CA ASP A 156 -2.23 29.71 -19.74
C ASP A 156 -2.05 28.24 -19.27
N PRO A 157 -3.13 27.46 -19.19
CA PRO A 157 -3.07 26.07 -18.78
C PRO A 157 -2.18 25.20 -19.67
N TRP A 158 -1.97 25.59 -20.91
CA TRP A 158 -1.18 24.81 -21.88
C TRP A 158 0.32 24.84 -21.58
N GLN A 159 0.82 25.85 -20.93
CA GLN A 159 2.21 25.90 -20.50
C GLN A 159 2.54 24.87 -19.42
N ILE A 160 1.60 24.59 -18.55
CA ILE A 160 1.76 23.58 -17.49
C ILE A 160 1.82 22.16 -18.10
N ILE A 161 1.03 21.91 -19.13
CA ILE A 161 0.99 20.64 -19.85
C ILE A 161 2.33 20.39 -20.57
N ASN A 162 2.95 21.41 -21.12
CA ASN A 162 4.27 21.32 -21.80
C ASN A 162 5.43 21.01 -20.83
N MET A 163 5.28 21.29 -19.54
CA MET A 163 6.29 21.00 -18.52
C MET A 163 6.19 19.56 -17.99
N THR A 164 5.15 18.80 -18.37
CA THR A 164 4.97 17.43 -17.91
C THR A 164 5.82 16.47 -18.75
N PRO A 165 6.76 15.72 -18.15
CA PRO A 165 7.56 14.74 -18.88
C PRO A 165 6.67 13.73 -19.59
N GLY A 166 6.86 13.53 -20.91
CA GLY A 166 6.11 12.57 -21.71
C GLY A 166 4.84 13.11 -22.37
N VAL A 167 4.48 14.39 -22.19
CA VAL A 167 3.38 15.04 -22.89
C VAL A 167 3.93 15.95 -23.98
N GLN A 168 3.57 15.69 -25.23
CA GLN A 168 3.86 16.60 -26.36
C GLN A 168 2.59 17.40 -26.65
N ALA A 169 2.60 18.70 -26.34
CA ALA A 169 1.54 19.60 -26.74
C ALA A 169 1.63 19.85 -28.25
N GLY A 170 0.66 19.32 -28.98
CA GLY A 170 0.62 19.42 -30.44
C GLY A 170 0.11 18.16 -31.14
N LEU A 171 0.00 17.04 -30.44
CA LEU A 171 -0.67 15.86 -30.98
C LEU A 171 -2.17 15.97 -30.70
N ASN A 172 -2.97 16.14 -31.74
CA ASN A 172 -4.42 16.07 -31.71
C ASN A 172 -4.85 14.70 -31.15
N VAL A 173 -5.19 14.63 -29.89
CA VAL A 173 -5.88 13.49 -29.33
C VAL A 173 -7.37 13.77 -29.42
N GLY A 174 -7.96 13.48 -30.58
CA GLY A 174 -9.41 13.34 -30.73
C GLY A 174 -10.26 14.56 -30.42
N GLY A 175 -9.93 15.72 -30.95
CA GLY A 175 -10.79 16.90 -30.93
C GLY A 175 -10.63 17.67 -32.23
N SER A 176 -11.73 17.95 -32.90
CA SER A 176 -11.83 18.68 -34.15
C SER A 176 -10.89 19.90 -34.19
N SER A 177 -10.06 19.98 -35.21
CA SER A 177 -9.31 21.17 -35.57
C SER A 177 -10.28 22.29 -35.87
N SER A 178 -10.47 23.24 -34.96
CA SER A 178 -11.07 24.53 -35.29
C SER A 178 -10.07 25.29 -36.15
N GLY A 179 -10.46 25.46 -37.40
CA GLY A 179 -9.65 25.99 -38.45
C GLY A 179 -9.00 27.32 -38.15
N GLN A 180 -7.78 27.41 -38.57
CA GLN A 180 -7.13 28.64 -38.88
C GLN A 180 -7.81 29.20 -40.11
N GLN A 181 -8.52 30.29 -40.02
CA GLN A 181 -8.83 31.14 -41.13
C GLN A 181 -7.86 32.34 -41.17
N VAL A 182 -7.32 32.50 -42.30
CA VAL A 182 -6.51 33.55 -42.89
C VAL A 182 -6.72 34.95 -42.33
#